data_ef18d26e4d76db583b7cd2338f34373e
#
_entry.id   ef18d26e4d76db583b7cd2338f34373e
#
_cell.length_a   1.000
_cell.length_b   1.000
_cell.length_c   1.000
_cell.angle_alpha   90.00
_cell.angle_beta   90.00
_cell.angle_gamma   90.00
#
_symmetry.space_group_name_H-M   'P 1'
#
loop_
_entity.id
_entity.type
_entity.pdbx_description
1 polymer ?
#
loop_
_entity_poly.entity_id
_entity_poly.type
_entity_poly.pdbx_seq_one_letter_code
_entity_poly.pdbx_strand_id
1 'polypeptide(L)'
;KIRYETRHQLALQMLAESGPLLPHEWITGDDEMGRPYRFRRDLHDLQERYLLAVPDNTSIRDLEAEPPPYKGQGTHPKVPFQRVSKWRESLADEDWTRIEVRDAEKGPLVVYAAKTQVCTRTDRRAVGEPEVLVVMRYQEEGAIKHDYYLSNAPLETPLAEFARVAKAHHRIEHCIQRSKSEAGLADYQVRTWQGWHHHVTLSMVATWFLISEKRRGEKIYTSHHGATDTRRTRTADSPRHWMRYDGAHRQRTHAVA
;
A
#
# COMPACT_ATOMS: atom_id res chain seq x y z
N LYS A 1 -10.63 18.05 28.05
CA LYS A 1 -11.81 17.68 27.24
C LYS A 1 -11.29 16.91 26.04
N ILE A 2 -11.62 15.61 25.92
CA ILE A 2 -11.24 14.78 24.78
C ILE A 2 -12.04 15.30 23.58
N ARG A 3 -11.35 15.65 22.49
CA ARG A 3 -11.95 16.04 21.22
C ARG A 3 -11.93 14.82 20.29
N TYR A 4 -13.03 14.56 19.62
CA TYR A 4 -13.07 13.53 18.58
C TYR A 4 -12.29 14.02 17.33
N GLU A 5 -11.42 13.18 16.82
CA GLU A 5 -10.69 13.39 15.57
C GLU A 5 -10.85 12.18 14.67
N THR A 6 -10.91 12.41 13.37
CA THR A 6 -10.96 11.36 12.38
C THR A 6 -9.58 10.70 12.21
N ARG A 7 -9.52 9.47 11.67
CA ARG A 7 -8.24 8.81 11.37
C ARG A 7 -7.34 9.66 10.49
N HIS A 8 -7.92 10.37 9.51
CA HIS A 8 -7.19 11.26 8.62
C HIS A 8 -6.57 12.45 9.38
N GLN A 9 -7.32 13.05 10.30
CA GLN A 9 -6.80 14.14 11.13
C GLN A 9 -5.69 13.66 12.06
N LEU A 10 -5.87 12.49 12.69
CA LEU A 10 -4.82 11.89 13.53
C LEU A 10 -3.56 11.57 12.71
N ALA A 11 -3.70 11.01 11.50
CA ALA A 11 -2.56 10.72 10.64
C ALA A 11 -1.79 11.99 10.25
N LEU A 12 -2.50 13.09 9.88
CA LEU A 12 -1.87 14.37 9.56
C LEU A 12 -1.18 15.00 10.77
N GLN A 13 -1.80 14.92 11.96
CA GLN A 13 -1.19 15.39 13.19
C GLN A 13 0.08 14.61 13.52
N MET A 14 0.04 13.29 13.48
CA MET A 14 1.22 12.44 13.72
C MET A 14 2.32 12.75 12.72
N LEU A 15 1.97 12.99 11.47
CA LEU A 15 2.94 13.35 10.42
C LEU A 15 3.58 14.71 10.70
N ALA A 16 2.79 15.71 11.08
CA ALA A 16 3.30 17.04 11.43
C ALA A 16 4.20 17.02 12.68
N GLU A 17 3.86 16.21 13.69
CA GLU A 17 4.61 16.12 14.95
C GLU A 17 5.88 15.25 14.83
N SER A 18 5.78 14.12 14.15
CA SER A 18 6.82 13.08 14.13
C SER A 18 7.48 12.89 12.77
N GLY A 19 6.87 13.31 11.68
CA GLY A 19 7.39 13.17 10.32
C GLY A 19 8.82 13.70 10.15
N PRO A 20 9.15 14.91 10.64
CA PRO A 20 10.51 15.44 10.55
C PRO A 20 11.58 14.59 11.26
N LEU A 21 11.18 13.76 12.21
CA LEU A 21 12.08 12.87 12.96
C LEU A 21 12.24 11.49 12.30
N LEU A 22 11.37 11.16 11.34
CA LEU A 22 11.32 9.86 10.67
C LEU A 22 11.78 10.02 9.22
N PRO A 23 12.93 9.46 8.82
CA PRO A 23 13.35 9.53 7.42
C PRO A 23 12.36 8.72 6.55
N HIS A 24 11.61 9.41 5.72
CA HIS A 24 10.67 8.84 4.77
C HIS A 24 10.63 9.65 3.47
N GLU A 25 10.26 9.01 2.39
CA GLU A 25 10.11 9.65 1.09
C GLU A 25 8.66 9.57 0.58
N TRP A 26 7.89 8.61 1.10
CA TRP A 26 6.55 8.32 0.61
C TRP A 26 5.59 8.02 1.77
N ILE A 27 4.39 8.55 1.64
CA ILE A 27 3.24 8.18 2.45
C ILE A 27 2.40 7.18 1.65
N THR A 28 2.11 6.03 2.24
CA THR A 28 1.24 5.02 1.65
C THR A 28 0.04 4.75 2.56
N GLY A 29 -1.06 4.34 1.98
CA GLY A 29 -2.28 4.00 2.71
C GLY A 29 -3.23 3.18 1.85
N ASP A 30 -4.18 2.54 2.52
CA ASP A 30 -5.25 1.78 1.90
C ASP A 30 -6.30 2.69 1.23
N ASP A 31 -7.36 2.07 0.69
CA ASP A 31 -8.42 2.79 -0.02
C ASP A 31 -9.29 3.66 0.92
N GLU A 32 -9.34 3.36 2.21
CA GLU A 32 -9.98 4.22 3.21
C GLU A 32 -9.23 5.55 3.35
N MET A 33 -7.89 5.50 3.36
CA MET A 33 -7.03 6.68 3.42
C MET A 33 -6.99 7.44 2.09
N GLY A 34 -6.97 6.73 0.96
CA GLY A 34 -6.87 7.35 -0.36
C GLY A 34 -8.16 7.95 -0.90
N ARG A 35 -9.32 7.49 -0.46
CA ARG A 35 -10.63 7.93 -0.97
C ARG A 35 -10.94 9.42 -0.76
N PRO A 36 -10.73 10.03 0.43
CA PRO A 36 -11.07 11.43 0.65
C PRO A 36 -10.10 12.37 -0.08
N TYR A 37 -10.63 13.17 -1.00
CA TYR A 37 -9.85 14.18 -1.71
C TYR A 37 -9.12 15.14 -0.75
N ARG A 38 -9.81 15.57 0.32
CA ARG A 38 -9.26 16.49 1.31
C ARG A 38 -7.99 15.95 1.95
N PHE A 39 -7.96 14.67 2.33
CA PHE A 39 -6.76 14.08 2.94
C PHE A 39 -5.56 14.11 1.99
N ARG A 40 -5.76 13.77 0.70
CA ARG A 40 -4.72 13.85 -0.32
C ARG A 40 -4.23 15.27 -0.52
N ARG A 41 -5.17 16.24 -0.49
CA ARG A 41 -4.83 17.66 -0.57
C ARG A 41 -4.04 18.13 0.64
N ASP A 42 -4.44 17.77 1.85
CA ASP A 42 -3.75 18.12 3.09
C ASP A 42 -2.32 17.55 3.11
N LEU A 43 -2.10 16.32 2.60
CA LEU A 43 -0.77 15.74 2.40
C LEU A 43 0.06 16.55 1.39
N HIS A 44 -0.54 16.93 0.27
CA HIS A 44 0.13 17.76 -0.72
C HIS A 44 0.56 19.12 -0.13
N ASP A 45 -0.30 19.76 0.65
CA ASP A 45 -0.03 21.04 1.31
C ASP A 45 1.08 20.94 2.36
N LEU A 46 1.23 19.75 3.00
CA LEU A 46 2.36 19.42 3.86
C LEU A 46 3.64 19.06 3.06
N GLN A 47 3.58 19.10 1.73
CA GLN A 47 4.67 18.70 0.82
C GLN A 47 5.08 17.23 0.96
N GLU A 48 4.18 16.39 1.47
CA GLU A 48 4.37 14.96 1.56
C GLU A 48 4.07 14.29 0.22
N ARG A 49 5.00 13.46 -0.24
CA ARG A 49 4.78 12.63 -1.43
C ARG A 49 3.98 11.40 -1.05
N TYR A 50 2.90 11.14 -1.75
CA TYR A 50 2.05 10.00 -1.44
C TYR A 50 1.79 9.08 -2.63
N LEU A 51 1.49 7.82 -2.32
CA LEU A 51 0.89 6.83 -3.19
C LEU A 51 -0.19 6.12 -2.39
N LEU A 52 -1.46 6.52 -2.58
CA LEU A 52 -2.58 6.04 -1.79
C LEU A 52 -3.50 5.17 -2.65
N ALA A 53 -3.86 3.99 -2.12
CA ALA A 53 -4.82 3.13 -2.79
C ALA A 53 -6.19 3.82 -2.87
N VAL A 54 -6.91 3.56 -3.95
CA VAL A 54 -8.27 4.05 -4.15
C VAL A 54 -9.16 2.93 -4.67
N PRO A 55 -10.47 2.93 -4.35
CA PRO A 55 -11.37 1.90 -4.82
C PRO A 55 -11.59 2.01 -6.34
N ASP A 56 -11.97 0.90 -6.96
CA ASP A 56 -12.21 0.72 -8.39
C ASP A 56 -13.29 1.64 -8.98
N ASN A 57 -14.20 2.12 -8.13
CA ASN A 57 -15.28 3.03 -8.49
C ASN A 57 -14.91 4.52 -8.37
N THR A 58 -13.65 4.84 -8.06
CA THR A 58 -13.17 6.22 -7.99
C THR A 58 -13.39 6.93 -9.32
N SER A 59 -13.99 8.14 -9.25
CA SER A 59 -14.32 8.93 -10.43
C SER A 59 -13.14 9.82 -10.82
N ILE A 60 -12.61 9.61 -12.02
CA ILE A 60 -11.48 10.34 -12.59
C ILE A 60 -11.85 10.99 -13.92
N ARG A 61 -11.13 12.05 -14.26
CA ARG A 61 -11.06 12.59 -15.63
C ARG A 61 -9.62 12.47 -16.09
N ASP A 62 -9.42 11.72 -17.16
CA ASP A 62 -8.13 11.60 -17.82
C ASP A 62 -7.76 12.92 -18.48
N LEU A 63 -6.58 13.45 -18.20
CA LEU A 63 -6.09 14.72 -18.74
C LEU A 63 -5.28 14.53 -20.03
N GLU A 64 -4.86 13.31 -20.33
CA GLU A 64 -4.13 12.95 -21.54
C GLU A 64 -5.06 12.49 -22.66
N ALA A 65 -6.34 12.19 -22.34
CA ALA A 65 -7.33 11.77 -23.32
C ALA A 65 -7.83 12.97 -24.17
N GLU A 66 -8.11 12.71 -25.41
CA GLU A 66 -8.73 13.70 -26.30
C GLU A 66 -10.19 13.97 -25.89
N PRO A 67 -10.59 15.26 -25.79
CA PRO A 67 -11.97 15.61 -25.52
C PRO A 67 -12.85 15.23 -26.73
N PRO A 68 -14.15 14.96 -26.49
CA PRO A 68 -15.09 14.70 -27.58
C PRO A 68 -15.12 15.85 -28.59
N PRO A 69 -15.41 15.59 -29.88
CA PRO A 69 -15.40 16.62 -30.94
C PRO A 69 -16.39 17.74 -30.63
N TYR A 70 -15.96 18.97 -30.84
CA TYR A 70 -16.80 20.15 -30.66
C TYR A 70 -17.85 20.26 -31.76
N LYS A 71 -19.12 20.36 -31.39
CA LYS A 71 -20.25 20.41 -32.33
C LYS A 71 -20.61 21.83 -32.81
N GLY A 72 -19.78 22.85 -32.53
CA GLY A 72 -19.97 24.21 -33.00
C GLY A 72 -20.97 25.05 -32.20
N GLN A 73 -21.55 24.51 -31.12
CA GLN A 73 -22.49 25.23 -30.25
C GLN A 73 -22.17 24.98 -28.76
N GLY A 74 -22.25 26.02 -27.94
CA GLY A 74 -22.04 25.95 -26.49
C GLY A 74 -20.57 25.95 -26.06
N THR A 75 -20.30 25.43 -24.85
CA THR A 75 -18.96 25.34 -24.29
C THR A 75 -18.18 24.17 -24.92
N HIS A 76 -16.87 24.34 -25.13
CA HIS A 76 -16.01 23.27 -25.59
C HIS A 76 -16.11 22.04 -24.68
N PRO A 77 -16.31 20.85 -25.26
CA PRO A 77 -16.46 19.64 -24.48
C PRO A 77 -15.16 19.33 -23.73
N LYS A 78 -15.31 18.81 -22.53
CA LYS A 78 -14.21 18.28 -21.73
C LYS A 78 -14.32 16.77 -21.69
N VAL A 79 -13.19 16.09 -21.49
CA VAL A 79 -13.16 14.65 -21.24
C VAL A 79 -14.12 14.33 -20.08
N PRO A 80 -15.06 13.40 -20.24
CA PRO A 80 -16.02 13.05 -19.19
C PRO A 80 -15.33 12.38 -18.01
N PHE A 81 -15.94 12.50 -16.83
CA PHE A 81 -15.54 11.69 -15.70
C PHE A 81 -15.95 10.24 -15.91
N GLN A 82 -15.07 9.30 -15.58
CA GLN A 82 -15.34 7.86 -15.61
C GLN A 82 -14.73 7.18 -14.37
N ARG A 83 -15.11 5.93 -14.13
CA ARG A 83 -14.50 5.13 -13.05
C ARG A 83 -13.10 4.69 -13.46
N VAL A 84 -12.20 4.55 -12.47
CA VAL A 84 -10.84 4.02 -12.74
C VAL A 84 -10.88 2.62 -13.32
N SER A 85 -11.84 1.77 -12.90
CA SER A 85 -12.04 0.44 -13.49
C SER A 85 -12.37 0.51 -14.98
N LYS A 86 -13.22 1.47 -15.40
CA LYS A 86 -13.56 1.67 -16.81
C LYS A 86 -12.38 2.20 -17.61
N TRP A 87 -11.59 3.11 -17.03
CA TRP A 87 -10.36 3.60 -17.67
C TRP A 87 -9.38 2.45 -17.90
N ARG A 88 -9.17 1.59 -16.89
CA ARG A 88 -8.33 0.40 -17.03
C ARG A 88 -8.79 -0.53 -18.16
N GLU A 89 -10.11 -0.70 -18.34
CA GLU A 89 -10.68 -1.54 -19.40
C GLU A 89 -10.41 -0.99 -20.82
N SER A 90 -10.12 0.31 -20.94
CA SER A 90 -9.75 0.92 -22.22
C SER A 90 -8.26 0.76 -22.59
N LEU A 91 -7.43 0.25 -21.68
CA LEU A 91 -6.01 0.02 -21.93
C LEU A 91 -5.80 -1.19 -22.83
N ALA A 92 -4.98 -1.02 -23.87
CA ALA A 92 -4.48 -2.11 -24.69
C ALA A 92 -3.32 -2.86 -23.97
N ASP A 93 -2.93 -4.03 -24.45
CA ASP A 93 -1.84 -4.78 -23.83
C ASP A 93 -0.49 -4.06 -23.91
N GLU A 94 -0.28 -3.24 -24.92
CA GLU A 94 0.90 -2.38 -25.12
C GLU A 94 1.03 -1.25 -24.10
N ASP A 95 -0.07 -0.82 -23.47
CA ASP A 95 -0.07 0.24 -22.44
C ASP A 95 0.49 -0.26 -21.10
N TRP A 96 0.64 -1.57 -20.94
CA TRP A 96 1.11 -2.17 -19.72
C TRP A 96 2.62 -2.39 -19.72
N THR A 97 3.32 -1.76 -18.80
CA THR A 97 4.74 -1.99 -18.56
C THR A 97 4.95 -3.13 -17.58
N ARG A 98 5.69 -4.17 -18.00
CA ARG A 98 6.08 -5.27 -17.12
C ARG A 98 7.19 -4.82 -16.17
N ILE A 99 6.97 -5.00 -14.87
CA ILE A 99 7.92 -4.61 -13.83
C ILE A 99 8.18 -5.83 -12.93
N GLU A 100 9.46 -6.11 -12.70
CA GLU A 100 9.90 -7.11 -11.74
C GLU A 100 10.25 -6.43 -10.42
N VAL A 101 9.42 -6.67 -9.40
CA VAL A 101 9.65 -6.15 -8.05
C VAL A 101 10.47 -7.18 -7.29
N ARG A 102 11.71 -6.85 -6.98
CA ARG A 102 12.55 -7.70 -6.10
C ARG A 102 11.97 -7.64 -4.69
N ASP A 103 12.07 -8.74 -3.95
CA ASP A 103 11.71 -8.90 -2.51
C ASP A 103 10.39 -9.60 -2.18
N ALA A 104 9.94 -10.55 -3.00
CA ALA A 104 8.96 -11.52 -2.51
C ALA A 104 9.68 -12.75 -1.93
N GLU A 105 9.32 -13.18 -0.73
CA GLU A 105 9.86 -14.41 -0.09
C GLU A 105 9.65 -15.68 -0.96
N LYS A 106 8.76 -15.60 -1.95
CA LYS A 106 8.38 -16.71 -2.87
C LYS A 106 8.92 -16.54 -4.29
N GLY A 107 9.92 -15.68 -4.50
CA GLY A 107 10.48 -15.40 -5.84
C GLY A 107 10.09 -14.00 -6.38
N PRO A 108 10.57 -13.63 -7.58
CA PRO A 108 10.31 -12.30 -8.13
C PRO A 108 8.80 -12.11 -8.39
N LEU A 109 8.24 -11.07 -7.76
CA LEU A 109 6.89 -10.65 -8.05
C LEU A 109 6.89 -9.82 -9.33
N VAL A 110 6.17 -10.28 -10.35
CA VAL A 110 5.94 -9.54 -11.59
C VAL A 110 4.62 -8.82 -11.50
N VAL A 111 4.65 -7.52 -11.73
CA VAL A 111 3.46 -6.68 -11.88
C VAL A 111 3.48 -6.00 -13.24
N TYR A 112 2.31 -5.73 -13.79
CA TYR A 112 2.14 -4.90 -14.96
C TYR A 112 1.51 -3.59 -14.50
N ALA A 113 2.06 -2.46 -14.90
CA ALA A 113 1.60 -1.16 -14.46
C ALA A 113 1.37 -0.21 -15.64
N ALA A 114 0.37 0.65 -15.50
CA ALA A 114 0.09 1.78 -16.38
C ALA A 114 -0.15 3.02 -15.53
N LYS A 115 0.09 4.20 -16.09
CA LYS A 115 -0.17 5.49 -15.42
C LYS A 115 -0.68 6.53 -16.41
N THR A 116 -1.43 7.49 -15.89
CA THR A 116 -1.87 8.69 -16.62
C THR A 116 -2.09 9.85 -15.67
N GLN A 117 -2.11 11.06 -16.16
CA GLN A 117 -2.48 12.23 -15.36
C GLN A 117 -4.00 12.39 -15.32
N VAL A 118 -4.56 12.57 -14.13
CA VAL A 118 -6.01 12.66 -13.92
C VAL A 118 -6.37 13.80 -12.98
N CYS A 119 -7.64 14.23 -13.04
CA CYS A 119 -8.29 14.95 -11.95
C CYS A 119 -9.37 14.09 -11.32
N THR A 120 -9.47 14.12 -10.00
CA THR A 120 -10.58 13.51 -9.27
C THR A 120 -11.65 14.54 -8.92
N ARG A 121 -12.80 14.12 -8.40
CA ARG A 121 -13.77 15.04 -7.83
C ARG A 121 -13.42 15.34 -6.38
N THR A 122 -13.54 16.62 -6.01
CA THR A 122 -13.47 17.02 -4.60
C THR A 122 -14.69 16.55 -3.82
N ASP A 123 -14.63 16.63 -2.49
CA ASP A 123 -15.77 16.30 -1.61
C ASP A 123 -17.00 17.17 -1.90
N ARG A 124 -16.81 18.36 -2.49
CA ARG A 124 -17.87 19.26 -2.96
C ARG A 124 -18.23 19.05 -4.45
N ARG A 125 -17.80 17.94 -5.05
CA ARG A 125 -18.00 17.58 -6.46
C ARG A 125 -17.40 18.54 -7.49
N ALA A 126 -16.56 19.48 -7.07
CA ALA A 126 -15.73 20.27 -7.99
C ALA A 126 -14.61 19.41 -8.62
N VAL A 127 -13.91 19.94 -9.59
CA VAL A 127 -12.72 19.30 -10.17
C VAL A 127 -11.55 19.57 -9.24
N GLY A 128 -10.85 18.51 -8.83
CA GLY A 128 -9.64 18.60 -8.02
C GLY A 128 -8.41 18.96 -8.84
N GLU A 129 -7.30 19.10 -8.15
CA GLU A 129 -5.98 19.28 -8.76
C GLU A 129 -5.54 18.03 -9.52
N PRO A 130 -4.61 18.17 -10.48
CA PRO A 130 -4.02 17.03 -11.17
C PRO A 130 -3.28 16.09 -10.21
N GLU A 131 -3.50 14.79 -10.40
CA GLU A 131 -2.82 13.71 -9.70
C GLU A 131 -2.40 12.66 -10.75
N VAL A 132 -1.46 11.79 -10.40
CA VAL A 132 -1.09 10.64 -11.22
C VAL A 132 -1.91 9.44 -10.78
N LEU A 133 -2.72 8.89 -11.68
CA LEU A 133 -3.33 7.58 -11.52
C LEU A 133 -2.30 6.51 -11.89
N VAL A 134 -2.11 5.54 -11.02
CA VAL A 134 -1.31 4.34 -11.29
C VAL A 134 -2.20 3.12 -11.13
N VAL A 135 -2.25 2.28 -12.14
CA VAL A 135 -2.99 1.02 -12.10
C VAL A 135 -1.99 -0.13 -12.19
N MET A 136 -2.14 -1.11 -11.32
CA MET A 136 -1.30 -2.30 -11.30
C MET A 136 -2.13 -3.55 -11.50
N ARG A 137 -1.62 -4.47 -12.34
CA ARG A 137 -2.20 -5.79 -12.61
C ARG A 137 -1.18 -6.86 -12.20
N TYR A 138 -1.61 -7.83 -11.43
CA TYR A 138 -0.76 -8.94 -10.99
C TYR A 138 -1.57 -10.21 -10.80
N GLN A 139 -0.89 -11.34 -10.74
CA GLN A 139 -1.51 -12.63 -10.51
C GLN A 139 -1.36 -13.02 -9.03
N GLU A 140 -2.46 -13.37 -8.39
CA GLU A 140 -2.49 -13.86 -7.02
C GLU A 140 -3.46 -15.04 -6.92
N GLU A 141 -2.99 -16.16 -6.40
CA GLU A 141 -3.77 -17.40 -6.25
C GLU A 141 -4.47 -17.87 -7.55
N GLY A 142 -3.83 -17.64 -8.69
CA GLY A 142 -4.37 -17.99 -10.01
C GLY A 142 -5.35 -16.97 -10.60
N ALA A 143 -5.74 -15.94 -9.86
CA ALA A 143 -6.61 -14.87 -10.34
C ALA A 143 -5.82 -13.59 -10.69
N ILE A 144 -6.30 -12.85 -11.69
CA ILE A 144 -5.76 -11.53 -12.02
C ILE A 144 -6.40 -10.50 -11.11
N LYS A 145 -5.58 -9.79 -10.34
CA LYS A 145 -6.00 -8.69 -9.47
C LYS A 145 -5.53 -7.35 -10.01
N HIS A 146 -6.27 -6.30 -9.65
CA HIS A 146 -5.98 -4.93 -10.01
C HIS A 146 -6.01 -4.04 -8.78
N ASP A 147 -4.95 -3.25 -8.61
CA ASP A 147 -4.86 -2.20 -7.60
C ASP A 147 -4.84 -0.84 -8.30
N TYR A 148 -5.44 0.15 -7.67
CA TYR A 148 -5.55 1.51 -8.17
C TYR A 148 -4.98 2.45 -7.13
N TYR A 149 -4.14 3.39 -7.57
CA TYR A 149 -3.48 4.36 -6.70
C TYR A 149 -3.57 5.76 -7.27
N LEU A 150 -3.64 6.75 -6.40
CA LEU A 150 -3.44 8.16 -6.73
C LEU A 150 -2.18 8.69 -6.05
N SER A 151 -1.47 9.56 -6.74
CA SER A 151 -0.20 10.13 -6.29
C SER A 151 -0.07 11.60 -6.71
N ASN A 152 0.59 12.40 -5.85
CA ASN A 152 1.03 13.75 -6.20
C ASN A 152 2.47 13.79 -6.76
N ALA A 153 3.08 12.63 -6.98
CA ALA A 153 4.40 12.59 -7.60
C ALA A 153 4.34 13.09 -9.06
N PRO A 154 5.43 13.60 -9.62
CA PRO A 154 5.51 13.98 -11.03
C PRO A 154 5.14 12.81 -11.96
N LEU A 155 4.54 13.12 -13.11
CA LEU A 155 4.16 12.10 -14.10
C LEU A 155 5.38 11.33 -14.62
N GLU A 156 6.55 11.95 -14.63
CA GLU A 156 7.83 11.38 -15.08
C GLU A 156 8.36 10.31 -14.11
N THR A 157 7.85 10.25 -12.86
CA THR A 157 8.27 9.25 -11.88
C THR A 157 8.16 7.84 -12.48
N PRO A 158 9.23 7.03 -12.44
CA PRO A 158 9.24 5.72 -13.07
C PRO A 158 8.18 4.79 -12.49
N LEU A 159 7.51 4.01 -13.34
CA LEU A 159 6.53 3.01 -12.90
C LEU A 159 7.14 1.98 -11.93
N ALA A 160 8.43 1.67 -12.07
CA ALA A 160 9.15 0.79 -11.16
C ALA A 160 9.21 1.34 -9.72
N GLU A 161 9.31 2.66 -9.56
CA GLU A 161 9.27 3.29 -8.25
C GLU A 161 7.88 3.19 -7.62
N PHE A 162 6.82 3.49 -8.36
CA PHE A 162 5.45 3.29 -7.89
C PHE A 162 5.20 1.83 -7.49
N ALA A 163 5.67 0.86 -8.28
CA ALA A 163 5.53 -0.55 -7.96
C ALA A 163 6.29 -0.94 -6.67
N ARG A 164 7.50 -0.41 -6.49
CA ARG A 164 8.30 -0.60 -5.27
C ARG A 164 7.56 -0.06 -4.03
N VAL A 165 7.03 1.16 -4.13
CA VAL A 165 6.30 1.82 -3.04
C VAL A 165 4.99 1.10 -2.72
N ALA A 166 4.19 0.76 -3.72
CA ALA A 166 2.94 0.01 -3.53
C ALA A 166 3.16 -1.34 -2.84
N LYS A 167 4.22 -2.06 -3.21
CA LYS A 167 4.54 -3.36 -2.58
C LYS A 167 5.22 -3.23 -1.21
N ALA A 168 5.77 -2.06 -0.87
CA ALA A 168 6.25 -1.79 0.49
C ALA A 168 5.12 -1.78 1.53
N HIS A 169 3.89 -1.41 1.13
CA HIS A 169 2.70 -1.47 1.99
C HIS A 169 2.46 -2.88 2.57
N HIS A 170 2.67 -3.91 1.80
CA HIS A 170 2.55 -5.31 2.23
C HIS A 170 3.48 -5.68 3.41
N ARG A 171 4.61 -5.01 3.54
CA ARG A 171 5.54 -5.21 4.67
C ARG A 171 4.98 -4.72 5.99
N ILE A 172 4.14 -3.69 5.97
CA ILE A 172 3.49 -3.15 7.18
C ILE A 172 2.49 -4.16 7.71
N GLU A 173 1.69 -4.76 6.83
CA GLU A 173 0.73 -5.81 7.21
C GLU A 173 1.44 -7.01 7.83
N HIS A 174 2.52 -7.50 7.21
CA HIS A 174 3.37 -8.56 7.74
C HIS A 174 3.98 -8.18 9.11
N CYS A 175 4.46 -6.94 9.25
CA CYS A 175 5.00 -6.45 10.52
C CYS A 175 3.94 -6.46 11.62
N ILE A 176 2.73 -5.96 11.33
CA ILE A 176 1.61 -5.95 12.29
C ILE A 176 1.17 -7.38 12.62
N GLN A 177 1.08 -8.26 11.62
CA GLN A 177 0.72 -9.66 11.83
C GLN A 177 1.72 -10.36 12.76
N ARG A 178 3.03 -10.19 12.52
CA ARG A 178 4.08 -10.73 13.37
C ARG A 178 4.06 -10.11 14.77
N SER A 179 3.82 -8.82 14.89
CA SER A 179 3.65 -8.17 16.19
C SER A 179 2.50 -8.79 17.00
N LYS A 180 1.41 -9.16 16.33
CA LYS A 180 0.27 -9.83 16.96
C LYS A 180 0.61 -11.25 17.40
N SER A 181 1.30 -12.02 16.56
CA SER A 181 1.58 -13.45 16.82
C SER A 181 2.83 -13.69 17.65
N GLU A 182 3.88 -12.86 17.52
CA GLU A 182 5.20 -13.12 18.10
C GLU A 182 5.54 -12.17 19.27
N ALA A 183 4.97 -10.95 19.28
CA ALA A 183 5.26 -9.93 20.27
C ALA A 183 4.05 -9.59 21.18
N GLY A 184 3.00 -10.40 21.13
CA GLY A 184 1.85 -10.30 22.01
C GLY A 184 0.96 -9.07 21.78
N LEU A 185 1.07 -8.37 20.65
CA LEU A 185 0.25 -7.18 20.39
C LEU A 185 -1.26 -7.47 20.42
N ALA A 186 -1.68 -8.71 20.10
CA ALA A 186 -3.07 -9.15 20.14
C ALA A 186 -3.53 -9.66 21.51
N ASP A 187 -2.60 -9.89 22.45
CA ASP A 187 -2.89 -10.50 23.77
C ASP A 187 -3.30 -9.48 24.83
N TYR A 188 -3.86 -8.37 24.36
CA TYR A 188 -4.27 -7.26 25.20
C TYR A 188 -5.49 -7.61 26.08
N GLN A 189 -5.34 -7.47 27.41
CA GLN A 189 -6.42 -7.73 28.38
C GLN A 189 -6.61 -6.59 29.39
N VAL A 190 -5.86 -5.51 29.27
CA VAL A 190 -5.86 -4.39 30.23
C VAL A 190 -7.05 -3.45 29.95
N ARG A 191 -7.69 -2.94 31.00
CA ARG A 191 -8.87 -2.09 30.89
C ARG A 191 -8.59 -0.58 31.04
N THR A 192 -7.35 -0.21 31.37
CA THR A 192 -6.97 1.19 31.61
C THR A 192 -6.23 1.75 30.40
N TRP A 193 -6.42 3.04 30.11
CA TRP A 193 -5.70 3.77 29.06
C TRP A 193 -4.17 3.67 29.23
N GLN A 194 -3.67 3.85 30.44
CA GLN A 194 -2.24 3.71 30.73
C GLN A 194 -1.72 2.30 30.47
N GLY A 195 -2.46 1.28 30.90
CA GLY A 195 -2.11 -0.12 30.66
C GLY A 195 -2.07 -0.43 29.16
N TRP A 196 -3.02 0.10 28.38
CA TRP A 196 -3.03 -0.05 26.92
C TRP A 196 -1.78 0.55 26.30
N HIS A 197 -1.40 1.78 26.65
CA HIS A 197 -0.19 2.40 26.16
C HIS A 197 1.07 1.60 26.50
N HIS A 198 1.21 1.13 27.75
CA HIS A 198 2.35 0.30 28.14
C HIS A 198 2.41 -0.99 27.33
N HIS A 199 1.28 -1.69 27.18
CA HIS A 199 1.21 -2.94 26.42
C HIS A 199 1.63 -2.73 24.96
N VAL A 200 1.03 -1.76 24.26
CA VAL A 200 1.32 -1.46 22.86
C VAL A 200 2.79 -1.06 22.70
N THR A 201 3.30 -0.17 23.57
CA THR A 201 4.71 0.27 23.51
C THR A 201 5.67 -0.90 23.68
N LEU A 202 5.45 -1.77 24.65
CA LEU A 202 6.29 -2.93 24.90
C LEU A 202 6.24 -3.93 23.73
N SER A 203 5.06 -4.18 23.16
CA SER A 203 4.90 -5.04 22.00
C SER A 203 5.61 -4.47 20.77
N MET A 204 5.58 -3.14 20.57
CA MET A 204 6.33 -2.49 19.47
C MET A 204 7.84 -2.59 19.67
N VAL A 205 8.34 -2.39 20.90
CA VAL A 205 9.77 -2.55 21.23
C VAL A 205 10.21 -4.00 21.03
N ALA A 206 9.42 -4.99 21.46
CA ALA A 206 9.69 -6.40 21.23
C ALA A 206 9.71 -6.74 19.73
N THR A 207 8.78 -6.21 18.94
CA THR A 207 8.78 -6.37 17.48
C THR A 207 10.02 -5.80 16.84
N TRP A 208 10.42 -4.58 17.23
CA TRP A 208 11.62 -3.94 16.74
C TRP A 208 12.89 -4.75 17.09
N PHE A 209 12.97 -5.28 18.31
CA PHE A 209 14.05 -6.15 18.73
C PHE A 209 14.14 -7.41 17.86
N LEU A 210 13.03 -8.13 17.68
CA LEU A 210 12.97 -9.35 16.87
C LEU A 210 13.39 -9.09 15.42
N ILE A 211 12.95 -8.00 14.82
CA ILE A 211 13.34 -7.60 13.45
C ILE A 211 14.84 -7.27 13.40
N SER A 212 15.36 -6.59 14.41
CA SER A 212 16.78 -6.22 14.48
C SER A 212 17.67 -7.44 14.61
N GLU A 213 17.31 -8.41 15.45
CA GLU A 213 18.03 -9.68 15.60
C GLU A 213 17.97 -10.55 14.33
N LYS A 214 16.82 -10.62 13.68
CA LYS A 214 16.71 -11.29 12.38
C LYS A 214 17.68 -10.69 11.36
N ARG A 215 17.71 -9.36 11.22
CA ARG A 215 18.65 -8.66 10.30
C ARG A 215 20.11 -8.88 10.66
N ARG A 216 20.42 -8.97 11.96
CA ARG A 216 21.77 -9.27 12.44
C ARG A 216 22.17 -10.70 12.06
N GLY A 217 21.28 -11.67 12.25
CA GLY A 217 21.49 -13.06 11.88
C GLY A 217 21.69 -13.25 10.37
N GLU A 218 20.89 -12.60 9.54
CA GLU A 218 21.03 -12.63 8.08
C GLU A 218 22.38 -12.06 7.61
N LYS A 219 22.86 -10.97 8.20
CA LYS A 219 24.18 -10.39 7.88
C LYS A 219 25.34 -11.34 8.25
N ILE A 220 25.26 -12.01 9.39
CA ILE A 220 26.28 -12.98 9.81
C ILE A 220 26.29 -14.15 8.84
N TYR A 221 25.13 -14.68 8.47
CA TYR A 221 25.02 -15.80 7.54
C TYR A 221 25.57 -15.48 6.15
N THR A 222 25.27 -14.31 5.60
CA THR A 222 25.79 -13.87 4.29
C THR A 222 27.30 -13.59 4.32
N SER A 223 27.85 -13.09 5.44
CA SER A 223 29.30 -12.85 5.57
C SER A 223 30.13 -14.15 5.66
N HIS A 224 29.56 -15.21 6.19
CA HIS A 224 30.24 -16.51 6.25
C HIS A 224 30.10 -17.34 4.97
N HIS A 225 29.14 -17.05 4.09
CA HIS A 225 28.90 -17.79 2.85
C HIS A 225 29.27 -17.02 1.58
N GLY A 226 29.73 -15.77 1.70
CA GLY A 226 30.11 -14.90 0.56
C GLY A 226 31.52 -15.10 0.03
N ALA A 227 32.31 -16.05 0.53
CA ALA A 227 33.72 -16.23 0.15
C ALA A 227 34.07 -17.61 -0.43
N THR A 228 33.12 -18.42 -0.86
CA THR A 228 33.47 -19.63 -1.65
C THR A 228 32.24 -20.15 -2.39
N ASP A 229 32.37 -20.16 -3.69
CA ASP A 229 31.90 -21.23 -4.59
C ASP A 229 31.01 -20.81 -5.76
N THR A 230 31.69 -20.47 -6.85
CA THR A 230 31.24 -20.77 -8.20
C THR A 230 31.36 -22.30 -8.39
N ARG A 231 30.24 -22.98 -8.57
CA ARG A 231 30.03 -24.40 -8.92
C ARG A 231 29.67 -25.34 -7.78
N ARG A 232 28.36 -25.50 -7.61
CA ARG A 232 27.74 -26.84 -7.48
C ARG A 232 26.22 -26.74 -7.41
N THR A 233 25.57 -27.13 -8.48
CA THR A 233 24.20 -27.69 -8.45
C THR A 233 24.18 -28.84 -7.45
N ARG A 234 23.48 -28.68 -6.34
CA ARG A 234 23.02 -29.79 -5.49
C ARG A 234 21.66 -29.43 -4.90
N THR A 235 20.66 -30.16 -5.33
CA THR A 235 19.46 -30.43 -4.57
C THR A 235 19.84 -30.73 -3.11
N ALA A 236 19.45 -29.87 -2.20
CA ALA A 236 19.55 -30.12 -0.77
C ALA A 236 18.17 -30.00 -0.16
N ASP A 237 17.73 -31.13 0.39
CA ASP A 237 16.60 -31.28 1.27
C ASP A 237 16.49 -30.16 2.29
N SER A 238 15.35 -29.51 2.29
CA SER A 238 14.94 -28.58 3.32
C SER A 238 14.57 -29.33 4.58
N PRO A 239 15.06 -28.98 5.77
CA PRO A 239 14.49 -29.50 7.00
C PRO A 239 13.08 -28.91 7.16
N ARG A 240 12.10 -29.75 6.92
CA ARG A 240 10.71 -29.52 7.31
C ARG A 240 10.64 -29.48 8.83
N HIS A 241 10.39 -28.33 9.41
CA HIS A 241 9.65 -28.20 10.67
C HIS A 241 9.49 -26.75 11.10
N TRP A 242 8.53 -26.04 10.52
CA TRP A 242 7.85 -24.90 11.18
C TRP A 242 6.44 -24.79 10.63
N MET A 243 5.51 -25.31 11.43
CA MET A 243 4.08 -25.01 11.53
C MET A 243 3.22 -25.08 10.26
N ARG A 244 2.55 -26.20 10.12
CA ARG A 244 1.23 -26.26 9.50
C ARG A 244 0.25 -25.51 10.40
N TYR A 245 -0.31 -24.43 9.91
CA TYR A 245 -1.49 -23.82 10.50
C TYR A 245 -2.71 -24.43 9.82
N ASP A 246 -3.31 -25.44 10.50
CA ASP A 246 -4.63 -25.95 10.15
C ASP A 246 -5.66 -24.94 10.66
N GLY A 247 -6.22 -24.16 9.75
CA GLY A 247 -7.33 -23.27 10.00
C GLY A 247 -8.64 -24.05 10.15
N ALA A 248 -8.89 -24.62 11.31
CA ALA A 248 -10.21 -25.16 11.66
C ALA A 248 -11.08 -24.02 12.24
N HIS A 249 -11.91 -23.45 11.40
CA HIS A 249 -13.06 -22.65 11.81
C HIS A 249 -14.01 -23.48 12.69
N ARG A 250 -13.96 -23.31 14.00
CA ARG A 250 -15.04 -23.74 14.88
C ARG A 250 -16.17 -22.72 14.85
N GLN A 251 -17.19 -23.02 14.08
CA GLN A 251 -18.50 -22.39 14.22
C GLN A 251 -19.05 -22.76 15.62
N ARG A 252 -19.22 -21.77 16.48
CA ARG A 252 -20.04 -21.91 17.69
C ARG A 252 -21.46 -21.51 17.34
N THR A 253 -22.30 -22.50 17.17
CA THR A 253 -23.75 -22.36 17.23
C THR A 253 -24.17 -22.06 18.65
N HIS A 254 -24.74 -20.89 18.88
CA HIS A 254 -25.52 -20.62 20.11
C HIS A 254 -26.91 -21.20 19.92
N ALA A 255 -27.21 -22.26 20.66
CA ALA A 255 -28.59 -22.66 20.92
C ALA A 255 -29.10 -21.83 22.10
N VAL A 256 -30.25 -21.17 21.86
CA VAL A 256 -31.08 -20.52 22.89
C VAL A 256 -32.03 -21.58 23.45
N ALA A 257 -32.05 -21.74 24.73
CA ALA A 257 -33.20 -22.22 25.51
C ALA A 257 -33.38 -21.28 26.68
#